data_65098bd9ac23b82966bf6557aebc7147
#
_entry.id   65098bd9ac23b82966bf6557aebc7147
#
_cell.length_a   1.000
_cell.length_b   1.000
_cell.length_c   1.000
_cell.angle_alpha   90.00
_cell.angle_beta   90.00
_cell.angle_gamma   90.00
#
_symmetry.space_group_name_H-M   'P 1'
#
loop_
_entity.id
_entity.type
_entity.pdbx_description
1 polymer ?
#
loop_
_entity_poly.entity_id
_entity_poly.type
_entity_poly.pdbx_seq_one_letter_code
_entity_poly.pdbx_strand_id
1 'polypeptide(L)'
;LVIVRKNISIQKGEQALLDEIRYFFYITNRQDAAEKIVGLANGRCDQENVIEQLKNGVNAMRMPVNDLMSNWAYMVMAALAWNLKSWYGLLVPNRQRGLELVRAEFRRFLHAIMLIPCQIVRTARRVIYRVLGYNRWLADFFATWERLHRLVLVE
;
A
#
# COMPACT_ATOMS: atom_id res chain seq x y z
N LEU A 1 10.77 13.88 28.28
CA LEU A 1 9.30 13.73 28.21
C LEU A 1 8.76 14.79 27.25
N VAL A 2 7.97 14.37 26.29
CA VAL A 2 7.23 15.28 25.38
C VAL A 2 5.74 15.11 25.65
N ILE A 3 5.04 16.22 25.83
CA ILE A 3 3.59 16.24 26.09
C ILE A 3 2.92 16.97 24.94
N VAL A 4 1.98 16.32 24.25
CA VAL A 4 1.15 16.92 23.19
C VAL A 4 -0.26 17.12 23.72
N ARG A 5 -0.69 18.37 23.75
CA ARG A 5 -2.08 18.75 24.02
C ARG A 5 -2.83 18.84 22.70
N LYS A 6 -3.85 18.04 22.50
CA LYS A 6 -4.69 18.07 21.31
C LYS A 6 -6.13 18.42 21.68
N ASN A 7 -6.67 19.47 21.06
CA ASN A 7 -8.10 19.75 21.12
C ASN A 7 -8.79 18.88 20.05
N ILE A 8 -9.71 18.02 20.48
CA ILE A 8 -10.47 17.11 19.63
C ILE A 8 -11.97 17.46 19.60
N SER A 9 -12.32 18.67 20.01
CA SER A 9 -13.69 19.17 19.99
C SER A 9 -14.32 19.17 18.59
N ILE A 10 -13.50 19.15 17.54
CA ILE A 10 -13.96 19.00 16.15
C ILE A 10 -13.46 17.68 15.60
N GLN A 11 -14.35 16.71 15.38
CA GLN A 11 -14.07 15.45 14.71
C GLN A 11 -15.00 15.25 13.53
N LYS A 12 -14.46 14.95 12.36
CA LYS A 12 -15.21 14.68 11.12
C LYS A 12 -16.21 15.76 10.71
N GLY A 13 -15.96 17.03 11.08
CA GLY A 13 -16.83 18.17 10.76
C GLY A 13 -17.95 18.41 11.77
N GLU A 14 -18.08 17.61 12.81
CA GLU A 14 -19.00 17.82 13.93
C GLU A 14 -18.26 18.47 15.10
N GLN A 15 -18.86 19.51 15.67
CA GLN A 15 -18.32 20.19 16.84
C GLN A 15 -18.97 19.61 18.11
N ALA A 16 -18.16 19.20 19.07
CA ALA A 16 -18.63 18.75 20.36
C ALA A 16 -19.21 19.94 21.17
N LEU A 17 -20.25 19.69 21.95
CA LEU A 17 -20.88 20.69 22.83
C LEU A 17 -19.94 21.24 23.92
N LEU A 18 -18.94 20.45 24.31
CA LEU A 18 -17.91 20.81 25.28
C LEU A 18 -16.53 20.60 24.65
N ASP A 19 -15.57 21.45 25.03
CA ASP A 19 -14.19 21.32 24.59
C ASP A 19 -13.57 20.02 25.15
N GLU A 20 -13.22 19.11 24.26
CA GLU A 20 -12.53 17.88 24.62
C GLU A 20 -11.02 18.03 24.33
N ILE A 21 -10.23 18.03 25.40
CA ILE A 21 -8.78 18.15 25.33
C ILE A 21 -8.17 16.81 25.74
N ARG A 22 -7.31 16.25 24.87
CA ARG A 22 -6.53 15.04 25.16
C ARG A 22 -5.06 15.36 25.23
N TYR A 23 -4.38 14.70 26.18
CA TYR A 23 -2.96 14.78 26.37
C TYR A 23 -2.31 13.44 25.99
N PHE A 24 -1.27 13.53 25.14
CA PHE A 24 -0.47 12.37 24.74
C PHE A 24 0.94 12.54 25.29
N PHE A 25 1.49 11.50 25.90
CA PHE A 25 2.77 11.52 26.58
C PHE A 25 3.76 10.63 25.83
N TYR A 26 4.92 11.15 25.52
CA TYR A 26 6.01 10.43 24.86
C TYR A 26 7.25 10.46 25.75
N ILE A 27 7.69 9.28 26.23
CA ILE A 27 8.92 9.12 26.97
C ILE A 27 10.02 8.75 25.97
N THR A 28 11.13 9.49 25.99
CA THR A 28 12.24 9.27 25.07
C THR A 28 13.55 9.69 25.73
N ASN A 29 14.64 9.04 25.38
CA ASN A 29 16.00 9.43 25.68
C ASN A 29 16.65 10.29 24.58
N ARG A 30 15.91 10.58 23.49
CA ARG A 30 16.38 11.42 22.38
C ARG A 30 16.34 12.90 22.78
N GLN A 31 17.32 13.66 22.25
CA GLN A 31 17.42 15.11 22.44
C GLN A 31 16.90 15.91 21.23
N ASP A 32 16.18 15.25 20.32
CA ASP A 32 15.57 15.91 19.16
C ASP A 32 14.46 16.89 19.59
N ALA A 33 14.10 17.82 18.70
CA ALA A 33 12.97 18.72 18.89
C ALA A 33 11.66 17.93 19.08
N ALA A 34 10.74 18.46 19.88
CA ALA A 34 9.49 17.80 20.24
C ALA A 34 8.67 17.36 19.02
N GLU A 35 8.59 18.20 17.99
CA GLU A 35 7.88 17.90 16.73
C GLU A 35 8.46 16.66 16.03
N LYS A 36 9.80 16.53 16.01
CA LYS A 36 10.47 15.37 15.40
C LYS A 36 10.21 14.09 16.21
N ILE A 37 10.21 14.18 17.54
CA ILE A 37 9.89 13.05 18.43
C ILE A 37 8.45 12.57 18.18
N VAL A 38 7.49 13.50 18.11
CA VAL A 38 6.08 13.20 17.81
C VAL A 38 5.93 12.59 16.41
N GLY A 39 6.63 13.13 15.41
CA GLY A 39 6.66 12.60 14.05
C GLY A 39 7.16 11.15 13.99
N LEU A 40 8.25 10.85 14.71
CA LEU A 40 8.81 9.49 14.81
C LEU A 40 7.85 8.52 15.54
N ALA A 41 7.20 8.98 16.61
CA ALA A 41 6.22 8.17 17.34
C ALA A 41 4.98 7.87 16.49
N ASN A 42 4.53 8.84 15.69
CA ASN A 42 3.41 8.66 14.76
C ASN A 42 3.75 7.72 13.58
N GLY A 43 5.03 7.57 13.22
CA GLY A 43 5.48 6.59 12.23
C GLY A 43 5.14 5.13 12.60
N ARG A 44 4.83 4.84 13.86
CA ARG A 44 4.29 3.55 14.29
C ARG A 44 2.95 3.22 13.62
N CYS A 45 2.13 4.22 13.34
CA CYS A 45 0.86 4.03 12.64
C CYS A 45 1.05 3.45 11.23
N ASP A 46 2.17 3.75 10.56
CA ASP A 46 2.50 3.18 9.25
C ASP A 46 2.78 1.68 9.37
N GLN A 47 3.45 1.25 10.44
CA GLN A 47 3.70 -0.16 10.70
C GLN A 47 2.39 -0.93 10.97
N GLU A 48 1.49 -0.37 11.77
CA GLU A 48 0.17 -0.95 12.03
C GLU A 48 -0.65 -1.08 10.76
N ASN A 49 -0.62 -0.08 9.87
CA ASN A 49 -1.26 -0.13 8.57
C ASN A 49 -0.66 -1.23 7.67
N VAL A 50 0.66 -1.38 7.62
CA VAL A 50 1.31 -2.47 6.87
C VAL A 50 0.89 -3.83 7.41
N ILE A 51 0.85 -4.01 8.74
CA ILE A 51 0.39 -5.26 9.37
C ILE A 51 -1.07 -5.55 9.01
N GLU A 52 -1.93 -4.55 9.03
CA GLU A 52 -3.34 -4.69 8.61
C GLU A 52 -3.43 -5.12 7.14
N GLN A 53 -2.68 -4.49 6.26
CA GLN A 53 -2.65 -4.84 4.83
C GLN A 53 -2.11 -6.25 4.59
N LEU A 54 -1.13 -6.71 5.36
CA LEU A 54 -0.65 -8.09 5.31
C LEU A 54 -1.74 -9.07 5.76
N LYS A 55 -2.50 -8.74 6.80
CA LYS A 55 -3.59 -9.59 7.30
C LYS A 55 -4.79 -9.61 6.35
N ASN A 56 -5.30 -8.43 5.98
CA ASN A 56 -6.59 -8.27 5.33
C ASN A 56 -6.45 -8.01 3.80
N GLY A 57 -5.35 -7.42 3.36
CA GLY A 57 -5.09 -7.13 1.95
C GLY A 57 -4.61 -8.34 1.17
N VAL A 58 -3.52 -8.98 1.60
CA VAL A 58 -2.94 -10.17 0.97
C VAL A 58 -3.29 -11.49 1.67
N ASN A 59 -4.10 -11.44 2.74
CA ASN A 59 -4.55 -12.60 3.52
C ASN A 59 -3.40 -13.47 4.07
N ALA A 60 -2.28 -12.87 4.49
CA ALA A 60 -1.09 -13.58 4.93
C ALA A 60 -1.34 -14.52 6.13
N MET A 61 -2.38 -14.24 6.93
CA MET A 61 -2.74 -15.04 8.13
C MET A 61 -3.83 -16.08 7.85
N ARG A 62 -4.17 -16.36 6.59
CA ARG A 62 -5.26 -17.30 6.25
C ARG A 62 -4.98 -18.74 6.69
N MET A 63 -3.73 -19.16 6.82
CA MET A 63 -3.33 -20.52 7.24
C MET A 63 -4.07 -21.62 6.45
N PRO A 64 -3.81 -21.80 5.13
CA PRO A 64 -4.61 -22.65 4.27
C PRO A 64 -4.45 -24.16 4.52
N VAL A 65 -3.45 -24.57 5.29
CA VAL A 65 -3.14 -25.98 5.58
C VAL A 65 -2.85 -26.22 7.07
N ASN A 66 -2.83 -27.47 7.51
CA ASN A 66 -2.56 -27.82 8.92
C ASN A 66 -1.07 -27.93 9.28
N ASP A 67 -0.19 -27.69 8.33
CA ASP A 67 1.27 -27.76 8.52
C ASP A 67 1.88 -26.37 8.70
N LEU A 68 2.68 -26.20 9.75
CA LEU A 68 3.29 -24.93 10.11
C LEU A 68 4.26 -24.42 9.04
N MET A 69 5.07 -25.29 8.45
CA MET A 69 6.09 -24.90 7.45
C MET A 69 5.43 -24.42 6.16
N SER A 70 4.37 -25.10 5.72
CA SER A 70 3.61 -24.70 4.54
C SER A 70 2.84 -23.38 4.77
N ASN A 71 2.30 -23.17 5.95
CA ASN A 71 1.66 -21.91 6.32
C ASN A 71 2.68 -20.76 6.39
N TRP A 72 3.89 -21.03 6.88
CA TRP A 72 4.96 -20.04 6.89
C TRP A 72 5.40 -19.68 5.45
N ALA A 73 5.57 -20.66 4.57
CA ALA A 73 5.85 -20.42 3.17
C ALA A 73 4.74 -19.56 2.50
N TYR A 74 3.47 -19.85 2.80
CA TYR A 74 2.35 -19.03 2.35
C TYR A 74 2.45 -17.56 2.83
N MET A 75 2.78 -17.35 4.10
CA MET A 75 3.00 -15.99 4.65
C MET A 75 4.11 -15.25 3.92
N VAL A 76 5.23 -15.92 3.65
CA VAL A 76 6.38 -15.33 2.91
C VAL A 76 5.96 -14.93 1.50
N MET A 77 5.21 -15.79 0.80
CA MET A 77 4.68 -15.46 -0.54
C MET A 77 3.69 -14.29 -0.51
N ALA A 78 2.85 -14.20 0.50
CA ALA A 78 1.93 -13.07 0.68
C ALA A 78 2.69 -11.76 0.95
N ALA A 79 3.76 -11.80 1.77
CA ALA A 79 4.64 -10.65 1.99
C ALA A 79 5.39 -10.25 0.71
N LEU A 80 5.84 -11.22 -0.10
CA LEU A 80 6.44 -10.96 -1.40
C LEU A 80 5.45 -10.26 -2.34
N ALA A 81 4.20 -10.71 -2.40
CA ALA A 81 3.16 -10.08 -3.21
C ALA A 81 2.94 -8.61 -2.80
N TRP A 82 2.97 -8.32 -1.49
CA TRP A 82 2.92 -6.94 -0.98
C TRP A 82 4.12 -6.10 -1.45
N ASN A 83 5.32 -6.66 -1.39
CA ASN A 83 6.54 -5.98 -1.85
C ASN A 83 6.51 -5.73 -3.36
N LEU A 84 6.06 -6.71 -4.16
CA LEU A 84 5.92 -6.55 -5.61
C LEU A 84 4.95 -5.43 -5.97
N LYS A 85 3.84 -5.28 -5.24
CA LYS A 85 2.92 -4.13 -5.38
C LYS A 85 3.66 -2.81 -5.17
N SER A 86 4.46 -2.73 -4.11
CA SER A 86 5.20 -1.50 -3.76
C SER A 86 6.28 -1.19 -4.81
N TRP A 87 7.02 -2.20 -5.26
CA TRP A 87 8.01 -2.05 -6.33
C TRP A 87 7.37 -1.64 -7.66
N TYR A 88 6.21 -2.21 -7.99
CA TYR A 88 5.46 -1.77 -9.17
C TYR A 88 5.13 -0.27 -9.08
N GLY A 89 4.62 0.19 -7.94
CA GLY A 89 4.33 1.62 -7.73
C GLY A 89 5.57 2.51 -7.90
N LEU A 90 6.75 2.06 -7.44
CA LEU A 90 8.01 2.79 -7.60
C LEU A 90 8.51 2.80 -9.07
N LEU A 91 8.11 1.84 -9.88
CA LEU A 91 8.46 1.75 -11.30
C LEU A 91 7.57 2.62 -12.20
N VAL A 92 6.41 3.07 -11.71
CA VAL A 92 5.54 3.97 -12.48
C VAL A 92 6.29 5.26 -12.84
N PRO A 93 6.35 5.65 -14.13
CA PRO A 93 7.12 6.83 -14.56
C PRO A 93 6.65 8.12 -13.90
N ASN A 94 5.35 8.30 -13.74
CA ASN A 94 4.80 9.43 -13.00
C ASN A 94 4.92 9.17 -11.49
N ARG A 95 5.86 9.86 -10.85
CA ARG A 95 6.17 9.71 -9.41
C ARG A 95 4.95 9.89 -8.50
N GLN A 96 4.10 10.85 -8.80
CA GLN A 96 2.93 11.15 -7.95
C GLN A 96 1.91 10.03 -8.01
N ARG A 97 1.63 9.51 -9.21
CA ARG A 97 0.75 8.36 -9.42
C ARG A 97 1.35 7.07 -8.87
N GLY A 98 2.66 6.89 -9.02
CA GLY A 98 3.38 5.77 -8.40
C GLY A 98 3.25 5.76 -6.89
N LEU A 99 3.41 6.90 -6.22
CA LEU A 99 3.20 7.03 -4.77
C LEU A 99 1.75 6.77 -4.36
N GLU A 100 0.78 7.14 -5.19
CA GLU A 100 -0.64 6.79 -4.97
C GLU A 100 -0.81 5.26 -4.92
N LEU A 101 -0.18 4.50 -5.84
CA LEU A 101 -0.22 3.04 -5.85
C LEU A 101 0.54 2.40 -4.68
N VAL A 102 1.70 2.95 -4.30
CA VAL A 102 2.45 2.48 -3.12
C VAL A 102 1.60 2.58 -1.85
N ARG A 103 0.88 3.69 -1.68
CA ARG A 103 0.01 3.94 -0.52
C ARG A 103 -1.35 3.26 -0.61
N ALA A 104 -1.76 2.84 -1.81
CA ALA A 104 -3.06 2.21 -2.01
C ALA A 104 -3.15 0.88 -1.25
N GLU A 105 -4.33 0.55 -0.77
CA GLU A 105 -4.66 -0.78 -0.27
C GLU A 105 -4.41 -1.84 -1.34
N PHE A 106 -3.98 -3.04 -0.93
CA PHE A 106 -3.65 -4.12 -1.87
C PHE A 106 -4.83 -4.49 -2.77
N ARG A 107 -6.04 -4.55 -2.22
CA ARG A 107 -7.26 -4.82 -3.00
C ARG A 107 -7.51 -3.76 -4.07
N ARG A 108 -7.31 -2.47 -3.73
CA ARG A 108 -7.42 -1.38 -4.71
C ARG A 108 -6.37 -1.50 -5.82
N PHE A 109 -5.14 -1.86 -5.47
CA PHE A 109 -4.09 -2.12 -6.45
C PHE A 109 -4.45 -3.27 -7.40
N LEU A 110 -4.99 -4.39 -6.87
CA LEU A 110 -5.43 -5.51 -7.70
C LEU A 110 -6.44 -5.06 -8.77
N HIS A 111 -7.47 -4.30 -8.37
CA HIS A 111 -8.49 -3.82 -9.32
C HIS A 111 -7.96 -2.75 -10.29
N ALA A 112 -6.98 -1.97 -9.86
CA ALA A 112 -6.40 -0.92 -10.70
C ALA A 112 -5.48 -1.47 -11.79
N ILE A 113 -4.67 -2.48 -11.48
CA ILE A 113 -3.51 -2.91 -12.28
C ILE A 113 -3.59 -4.37 -12.73
N MET A 114 -4.08 -5.29 -11.90
CA MET A 114 -4.04 -6.74 -12.21
C MET A 114 -5.36 -7.25 -12.78
N LEU A 115 -6.49 -6.85 -12.21
CA LEU A 115 -7.82 -7.30 -12.63
C LEU A 115 -8.40 -6.35 -13.68
N ILE A 116 -7.61 -6.04 -14.72
CA ILE A 116 -8.05 -5.18 -15.82
C ILE A 116 -8.92 -6.00 -16.77
N PRO A 117 -10.19 -5.63 -16.98
CA PRO A 117 -11.05 -6.35 -17.90
C PRO A 117 -10.54 -6.24 -19.34
N CYS A 118 -10.48 -7.37 -20.02
CA CYS A 118 -10.09 -7.42 -21.43
C CYS A 118 -10.96 -8.38 -22.22
N GLN A 119 -11.15 -8.09 -23.49
CA GLN A 119 -11.74 -9.00 -24.46
C GLN A 119 -10.63 -9.84 -25.11
N ILE A 120 -10.78 -11.16 -25.07
CA ILE A 120 -9.83 -12.07 -25.71
C ILE A 120 -10.38 -12.44 -27.08
N VAL A 121 -9.69 -12.01 -28.14
CA VAL A 121 -10.03 -12.35 -29.52
C VAL A 121 -9.00 -13.35 -30.04
N ARG A 122 -9.46 -14.53 -30.42
CA ARG A 122 -8.62 -15.59 -30.98
C ARG A 122 -8.80 -15.62 -32.49
N THR A 123 -7.70 -15.57 -33.22
CA THR A 123 -7.62 -15.82 -34.68
C THR A 123 -6.77 -17.05 -34.91
N ALA A 124 -6.70 -17.55 -36.17
CA ALA A 124 -5.93 -18.78 -36.50
C ALA A 124 -4.45 -18.71 -36.09
N ARG A 125 -3.86 -17.53 -35.95
CA ARG A 125 -2.41 -17.33 -35.69
C ARG A 125 -2.09 -16.41 -34.50
N ARG A 126 -3.10 -15.78 -33.85
CA ARG A 126 -2.85 -14.78 -32.82
C ARG A 126 -3.93 -14.80 -31.74
N VAL A 127 -3.53 -14.56 -30.51
CA VAL A 127 -4.41 -14.20 -29.42
C VAL A 127 -4.24 -12.71 -29.15
N ILE A 128 -5.32 -11.96 -29.26
CA ILE A 128 -5.32 -10.51 -29.10
C ILE A 128 -6.09 -10.19 -27.82
N TYR A 129 -5.45 -9.50 -26.89
CA TYR A 129 -6.06 -8.97 -25.69
C TYR A 129 -6.46 -7.52 -25.91
N ARG A 130 -7.76 -7.26 -26.03
CA ARG A 130 -8.29 -5.89 -26.13
C ARG A 130 -8.65 -5.40 -24.74
N VAL A 131 -7.83 -4.52 -24.20
CA VAL A 131 -8.07 -3.91 -22.89
C VAL A 131 -9.15 -2.84 -23.02
N LEU A 132 -10.13 -2.85 -22.10
CA LEU A 132 -11.23 -1.88 -22.11
C LEU A 132 -10.77 -0.54 -21.52
N GLY A 133 -11.01 0.57 -22.24
CA GLY A 133 -10.39 1.88 -22.01
C GLY A 133 -10.90 2.71 -20.83
N TYR A 134 -11.81 2.19 -20.00
CA TYR A 134 -12.39 2.96 -18.89
C TYR A 134 -11.54 2.97 -17.61
N ASN A 135 -10.45 2.19 -17.54
CA ASN A 135 -9.56 2.20 -16.39
C ASN A 135 -8.55 3.36 -16.51
N ARG A 136 -8.61 4.29 -15.54
CA ARG A 136 -7.73 5.46 -15.50
C ARG A 136 -6.23 5.13 -15.34
N TRP A 137 -5.89 3.89 -15.00
CA TRP A 137 -4.52 3.42 -14.80
C TRP A 137 -3.88 2.80 -16.04
N LEU A 138 -4.61 2.69 -17.16
CA LEU A 138 -4.10 2.01 -18.33
C LEU A 138 -2.85 2.68 -18.92
N ALA A 139 -2.81 4.01 -18.97
CA ALA A 139 -1.63 4.72 -19.45
C ALA A 139 -0.40 4.42 -18.60
N ASP A 140 -0.57 4.43 -17.27
CA ASP A 140 0.51 4.09 -16.34
C ASP A 140 0.90 2.61 -16.42
N PHE A 141 -0.08 1.72 -16.62
CA PHE A 141 0.17 0.29 -16.82
C PHE A 141 1.07 0.05 -18.02
N PHE A 142 0.75 0.58 -19.20
CA PHE A 142 1.56 0.39 -20.40
C PHE A 142 2.91 1.08 -20.31
N ALA A 143 2.98 2.28 -19.75
CA ALA A 143 4.24 2.98 -19.54
C ALA A 143 5.18 2.24 -18.58
N THR A 144 4.62 1.63 -17.53
CA THR A 144 5.39 0.79 -16.59
C THR A 144 5.81 -0.51 -17.23
N TRP A 145 4.94 -1.13 -18.05
CA TRP A 145 5.25 -2.33 -18.82
C TRP A 145 6.44 -2.11 -19.77
N GLU A 146 6.44 -1.02 -20.53
CA GLU A 146 7.57 -0.65 -21.40
C GLU A 146 8.86 -0.43 -20.60
N ARG A 147 8.75 0.23 -19.44
CA ARG A 147 9.89 0.45 -18.56
C ARG A 147 10.46 -0.86 -18.03
N LEU A 148 9.62 -1.80 -17.61
CA LEU A 148 10.04 -3.13 -17.17
C LEU A 148 10.80 -3.90 -18.24
N HIS A 149 10.36 -3.84 -19.50
CA HIS A 149 11.05 -4.49 -20.62
C HIS A 149 12.42 -3.89 -20.96
N ARG A 150 12.65 -2.64 -20.55
CA ARG A 150 13.93 -1.95 -20.73
C ARG A 150 14.89 -2.09 -19.55
N LEU A 151 14.42 -2.69 -18.43
CA LEU A 151 15.30 -2.93 -17.29
C LEU A 151 16.33 -4.01 -17.67
N VAL A 152 17.59 -3.60 -17.70
CA VAL A 152 18.71 -4.52 -17.77
C VAL A 152 19.04 -4.89 -16.32
N LEU A 153 18.91 -6.15 -15.97
CA LEU A 153 19.43 -6.66 -14.69
C LEU A 153 20.94 -6.58 -14.79
N VAL A 154 21.55 -5.72 -14.00
CA VAL A 154 23.02 -5.69 -13.84
C VAL A 154 23.35 -6.86 -12.94
N GLU A 155 24.10 -7.85 -13.49
CA GLU A 155 24.68 -8.97 -12.75
C GLU A 155 25.78 -8.48 -11.80
#